data_b38c0c20fcbee8475fae4b3f40167427
#
_entry.id   b38c0c20fcbee8475fae4b3f40167427
#
_cell.length_a   1.000
_cell.length_b   1.000
_cell.length_c   1.000
_cell.angle_alpha   90.00
_cell.angle_beta   90.00
_cell.angle_gamma   90.00
#
_symmetry.space_group_name_H-M   'P 1'
#
loop_
_entity.id
_entity.type
_entity.pdbx_description
1 polymer ?
#
loop_
_entity_poly.entity_id
_entity_poly.type
_entity_poly.pdbx_seq_one_letter_code
_entity_poly.pdbx_strand_id
1 'polypeptide(L)'
;MTYRLGVDVGGTFTDLILVNESSGDIHTAKVPSTPDDSSVGVMNGVERVCGNAGIDPSEISQVMHGTTVATNTVLTGSGSKVGLVTTRGYKQVLQIARSYVPGGLGGWVIYNKSDPLAPLACTIEADERMGADGKVVRGLDAKALEKAMEQLKEENIEALTVSLINSYANPKHEKAVEKVARKALPGVPISLSSSVVPEMQEYERTITTVANSYVRPKVAEYVKNLEKKLKKGNKNIQLNILRSDGGMASAKLAQQLPVNLLMSGPAGGVSGAVWVAKQAGFENLLTFDMGGTSTDVALVQDGKAHLRRETTVGDVTVRASSVDVRTVGAGGGSIAHVPELTGALRVGPESAGAQPGPAAYNKGGDLPTVTDANVVLGYLPSEVRLGGDMEIRKDLAEKAIKPVAKALGISVKRAAAGIIDIVNENMYGALRLVSVEQGFDPRDFALIGFGGAGPLHANALGRLMNSWPVIIPPGPGVLCAYGDATTRVRDEASRTYIRRFADTTTADLAKIYEELAAKALKTLAQQGVPDKECSVSCQADIRYQGQGLQLTVDFDLKALKKGDLAIIGDPFDEMHKQLFTFALDSDKEIVNLRAVAQGKSAEIEARKLPKSGSRTAVNAAKLGLSLIHI
;
A
#
# COMPACT_ATOMS: atom_id res chain seq x y z
N MET A 1 -19.43 19.05 18.30
CA MET A 1 -18.77 17.73 18.31
C MET A 1 -18.15 17.56 16.94
N THR A 2 -16.92 17.05 16.85
CA THR A 2 -16.25 16.82 15.56
C THR A 2 -16.15 15.32 15.33
N TYR A 3 -16.62 14.88 14.16
CA TYR A 3 -16.53 13.48 13.76
C TYR A 3 -15.48 13.31 12.68
N ARG A 4 -14.72 12.22 12.78
CA ARG A 4 -13.76 11.75 11.79
C ARG A 4 -14.28 10.48 11.15
N LEU A 5 -14.20 10.40 9.83
CA LEU A 5 -14.65 9.26 9.05
C LEU A 5 -13.47 8.57 8.39
N GLY A 6 -13.26 7.29 8.66
CA GLY A 6 -12.37 6.41 7.89
C GLY A 6 -13.19 5.64 6.86
N VAL A 7 -12.69 5.54 5.64
CA VAL A 7 -13.36 4.86 4.52
C VAL A 7 -12.36 4.03 3.75
N ASP A 8 -12.56 2.72 3.71
CA ASP A 8 -11.80 1.82 2.85
C ASP A 8 -12.69 1.26 1.74
N VAL A 9 -12.30 1.49 0.49
CA VAL A 9 -13.00 0.97 -0.69
C VAL A 9 -12.29 -0.25 -1.23
N GLY A 10 -12.80 -1.42 -0.85
CA GLY A 10 -12.40 -2.70 -1.43
C GLY A 10 -13.15 -3.05 -2.72
N GLY A 11 -12.74 -4.13 -3.36
CA GLY A 11 -13.37 -4.60 -4.61
C GLY A 11 -14.81 -5.09 -4.46
N THR A 12 -15.21 -5.54 -3.26
CA THR A 12 -16.53 -6.12 -2.98
C THR A 12 -17.37 -5.27 -2.04
N PHE A 13 -16.76 -4.73 -1.01
CA PHE A 13 -17.41 -3.90 0.01
C PHE A 13 -16.62 -2.61 0.23
N THR A 14 -17.36 -1.58 0.61
CA THR A 14 -16.84 -0.33 1.15
C THR A 14 -17.10 -0.33 2.65
N ASP A 15 -16.03 -0.22 3.42
CA ASP A 15 -16.02 -0.25 4.87
C ASP A 15 -15.87 1.15 5.43
N LEU A 16 -16.70 1.49 6.43
CA LEU A 16 -16.68 2.82 7.04
C LEU A 16 -16.61 2.71 8.55
N ILE A 17 -15.87 3.63 9.13
CA ILE A 17 -15.81 3.87 10.56
C ILE A 17 -15.98 5.35 10.84
N LEU A 18 -16.90 5.67 11.73
CA LEU A 18 -17.15 7.03 12.21
C LEU A 18 -16.71 7.11 13.65
N VAL A 19 -15.82 8.03 13.95
CA VAL A 19 -15.25 8.23 15.29
C VAL A 19 -15.62 9.60 15.79
N ASN A 20 -16.20 9.66 16.99
CA ASN A 20 -16.39 10.91 17.72
C ASN A 20 -15.07 11.27 18.42
N GLU A 21 -14.42 12.36 17.99
CA GLU A 21 -13.11 12.76 18.53
C GLU A 21 -13.16 13.19 20.00
N SER A 22 -14.36 13.55 20.52
CA SER A 22 -14.52 14.04 21.90
C SER A 22 -14.85 12.91 22.89
N SER A 23 -15.68 11.92 22.49
CA SER A 23 -16.13 10.83 23.36
C SER A 23 -15.40 9.51 23.12
N GLY A 24 -14.72 9.37 21.95
CA GLY A 24 -14.13 8.11 21.51
C GLY A 24 -15.17 7.08 21.04
N ASP A 25 -16.45 7.44 20.91
CA ASP A 25 -17.49 6.54 20.42
C ASP A 25 -17.27 6.21 18.93
N ILE A 26 -17.50 4.95 18.59
CA ILE A 26 -17.21 4.41 17.28
C ILE A 26 -18.45 3.76 16.69
N HIS A 27 -18.79 4.12 15.46
CA HIS A 27 -19.84 3.50 14.67
C HIS A 27 -19.27 2.96 13.37
N THR A 28 -19.75 1.81 12.94
CA THR A 28 -19.27 1.17 11.71
C THR A 28 -20.40 0.93 10.73
N ALA A 29 -20.07 0.93 9.46
CA ALA A 29 -20.96 0.48 8.40
C ALA A 29 -20.16 -0.27 7.33
N LYS A 30 -20.84 -1.21 6.69
CA LYS A 30 -20.34 -1.96 5.54
C LYS A 30 -21.40 -1.95 4.46
N VAL A 31 -21.05 -1.50 3.27
CA VAL A 31 -21.95 -1.41 2.12
C VAL A 31 -21.31 -2.07 0.90
N PRO A 32 -22.08 -2.59 -0.06
CA PRO A 32 -21.51 -3.08 -1.32
C PRO A 32 -20.76 -1.96 -2.05
N SER A 33 -19.59 -2.29 -2.60
CA SER A 33 -18.87 -1.36 -3.48
C SER A 33 -19.59 -1.21 -4.81
N THR A 34 -19.40 -0.04 -5.43
CA THR A 34 -19.94 0.31 -6.75
C THR A 34 -18.79 0.46 -7.75
N PRO A 35 -18.39 -0.61 -8.47
CA PRO A 35 -17.17 -0.62 -9.30
C PRO A 35 -17.16 0.47 -10.39
N ASP A 36 -18.32 0.79 -10.96
CA ASP A 36 -18.46 1.79 -12.03
C ASP A 36 -18.21 3.22 -11.52
N ASP A 37 -18.64 3.54 -10.30
CA ASP A 37 -18.35 4.81 -9.58
C ASP A 37 -18.23 4.54 -8.08
N SER A 38 -17.02 4.27 -7.63
CA SER A 38 -16.73 3.99 -6.21
C SER A 38 -17.18 5.12 -5.27
N SER A 39 -17.32 6.35 -5.76
CA SER A 39 -17.79 7.48 -4.93
C SER A 39 -19.28 7.36 -4.55
N VAL A 40 -20.08 6.58 -5.29
CA VAL A 40 -21.46 6.28 -4.92
C VAL A 40 -21.49 5.35 -3.70
N GLY A 41 -20.70 4.28 -3.72
CA GLY A 41 -20.56 3.38 -2.57
C GLY A 41 -20.12 4.10 -1.31
N VAL A 42 -19.16 5.02 -1.44
CA VAL A 42 -18.73 5.88 -0.30
C VAL A 42 -19.90 6.68 0.25
N MET A 43 -20.68 7.38 -0.60
CA MET A 43 -21.81 8.19 -0.13
C MET A 43 -22.92 7.36 0.50
N ASN A 44 -23.23 6.18 -0.04
CA ASN A 44 -24.19 5.24 0.55
C ASN A 44 -23.72 4.80 1.95
N GLY A 45 -22.41 4.56 2.10
CA GLY A 45 -21.78 4.24 3.38
C GLY A 45 -21.85 5.39 4.38
N VAL A 46 -21.61 6.62 3.93
CA VAL A 46 -21.73 7.85 4.76
C VAL A 46 -23.14 7.98 5.31
N GLU A 47 -24.16 7.86 4.47
CA GLU A 47 -25.57 7.92 4.90
C GLU A 47 -25.88 6.82 5.93
N ARG A 48 -25.42 5.59 5.68
CA ARG A 48 -25.65 4.45 6.58
C ARG A 48 -24.97 4.62 7.93
N VAL A 49 -23.68 5.03 7.96
CA VAL A 49 -22.94 5.18 9.22
C VAL A 49 -23.45 6.37 10.05
N CYS A 50 -23.82 7.47 9.40
CA CYS A 50 -24.45 8.61 10.07
C CYS A 50 -25.82 8.25 10.64
N GLY A 51 -26.65 7.49 9.88
CA GLY A 51 -27.92 6.97 10.36
C GLY A 51 -27.76 6.06 11.59
N ASN A 52 -26.74 5.17 11.59
CA ASN A 52 -26.41 4.32 12.74
C ASN A 52 -25.98 5.12 13.97
N ALA A 53 -25.30 6.25 13.75
CA ALA A 53 -24.80 7.14 14.81
C ALA A 53 -25.83 8.17 15.27
N GLY A 54 -26.93 8.37 14.53
CA GLY A 54 -27.94 9.38 14.81
C GLY A 54 -27.44 10.82 14.61
N ILE A 55 -26.52 11.05 13.65
CA ILE A 55 -25.93 12.36 13.34
C ILE A 55 -26.22 12.80 11.92
N ASP A 56 -26.09 14.11 11.67
CA ASP A 56 -26.12 14.66 10.31
C ASP A 56 -24.73 14.57 9.66
N PRO A 57 -24.62 14.20 8.35
CA PRO A 57 -23.34 14.17 7.65
C PRO A 57 -22.53 15.47 7.68
N SER A 58 -23.17 16.61 7.92
CA SER A 58 -22.49 17.90 8.08
C SER A 58 -21.62 18.01 9.34
N GLU A 59 -21.80 17.12 10.32
CA GLU A 59 -20.99 17.05 11.53
C GLU A 59 -19.61 16.37 11.29
N ILE A 60 -19.42 15.73 10.14
CA ILE A 60 -18.14 15.14 9.76
C ILE A 60 -17.17 16.25 9.35
N SER A 61 -16.07 16.39 10.08
CA SER A 61 -15.02 17.39 9.81
C SER A 61 -13.93 16.89 8.85
N GLN A 62 -13.59 15.61 8.96
CA GLN A 62 -12.51 14.99 8.20
C GLN A 62 -12.92 13.63 7.65
N VAL A 63 -12.55 13.37 6.39
CA VAL A 63 -12.66 12.06 5.74
C VAL A 63 -11.26 11.56 5.40
N MET A 64 -10.91 10.40 5.92
CA MET A 64 -9.69 9.67 5.67
C MET A 64 -10.03 8.47 4.77
N HIS A 65 -9.51 8.44 3.56
CA HIS A 65 -10.01 7.54 2.54
C HIS A 65 -8.90 6.70 1.91
N GLY A 66 -8.98 5.36 2.08
CA GLY A 66 -8.24 4.37 1.32
C GLY A 66 -8.92 4.08 -0.02
N THR A 67 -8.15 3.99 -1.11
CA THR A 67 -8.69 3.75 -2.45
C THR A 67 -7.80 2.84 -3.28
N THR A 68 -8.41 1.95 -4.04
CA THR A 68 -7.74 1.04 -4.97
C THR A 68 -7.70 1.56 -6.41
N VAL A 69 -8.22 2.76 -6.68
CA VAL A 69 -8.35 3.31 -8.06
C VAL A 69 -7.01 3.34 -8.79
N ALA A 70 -5.93 3.82 -8.15
CA ALA A 70 -4.60 3.87 -8.76
C ALA A 70 -4.08 2.47 -9.11
N THR A 71 -4.15 1.54 -8.17
CA THR A 71 -3.71 0.14 -8.33
C THR A 71 -4.51 -0.57 -9.43
N ASN A 72 -5.84 -0.46 -9.39
CA ASN A 72 -6.71 -1.08 -10.38
C ASN A 72 -6.48 -0.51 -11.79
N THR A 73 -6.21 0.80 -11.91
CA THR A 73 -5.88 1.42 -13.20
C THR A 73 -4.64 0.79 -13.84
N VAL A 74 -3.62 0.46 -13.05
CA VAL A 74 -2.41 -0.23 -13.55
C VAL A 74 -2.73 -1.68 -13.89
N LEU A 75 -3.38 -2.42 -12.98
CA LEU A 75 -3.67 -3.85 -13.16
C LEU A 75 -4.58 -4.14 -14.36
N THR A 76 -5.55 -3.27 -14.64
CA THR A 76 -6.48 -3.43 -15.76
C THR A 76 -5.99 -2.82 -17.06
N GLY A 77 -4.81 -2.20 -17.08
CA GLY A 77 -4.28 -1.54 -18.27
C GLY A 77 -5.13 -0.36 -18.75
N SER A 78 -5.95 0.23 -17.88
CA SER A 78 -6.96 1.24 -18.24
C SER A 78 -6.51 2.69 -17.98
N GLY A 79 -5.22 2.94 -17.82
CA GLY A 79 -4.67 4.28 -17.62
C GLY A 79 -4.63 5.13 -18.89
N SER A 80 -4.16 6.35 -18.73
CA SER A 80 -4.12 7.34 -19.81
C SER A 80 -2.98 7.09 -20.79
N LYS A 81 -3.15 7.50 -22.05
CA LYS A 81 -2.07 7.48 -23.05
C LYS A 81 -1.00 8.50 -22.69
N VAL A 82 0.18 8.05 -22.29
CA VAL A 82 1.26 8.89 -21.78
C VAL A 82 2.26 9.25 -22.88
N GLY A 83 2.53 10.55 -23.05
CA GLY A 83 3.67 11.06 -23.78
C GLY A 83 4.91 11.17 -22.86
N LEU A 84 6.10 10.94 -23.43
CA LEU A 84 7.36 11.07 -22.71
C LEU A 84 8.30 12.03 -23.44
N VAL A 85 8.85 13.02 -22.73
CA VAL A 85 9.98 13.83 -23.16
C VAL A 85 11.21 13.41 -22.38
N THR A 86 12.24 12.97 -23.07
CA THR A 86 13.52 12.59 -22.47
C THR A 86 14.71 13.30 -23.15
N THR A 87 15.89 13.20 -22.57
CA THR A 87 17.13 13.74 -23.16
C THR A 87 17.48 13.00 -24.44
N ARG A 88 17.99 13.70 -25.44
CA ARG A 88 18.49 13.12 -26.70
C ARG A 88 19.47 11.97 -26.45
N GLY A 89 19.23 10.84 -27.12
CA GLY A 89 19.96 9.57 -26.95
C GLY A 89 19.37 8.61 -25.92
N TYR A 90 18.23 8.99 -25.26
CA TYR A 90 17.58 8.17 -24.23
C TYR A 90 16.14 7.77 -24.58
N LYS A 91 15.74 7.91 -25.84
CA LYS A 91 14.38 7.60 -26.31
C LYS A 91 13.90 6.21 -25.90
N GLN A 92 14.80 5.24 -25.81
CA GLN A 92 14.50 3.84 -25.54
C GLN A 92 14.69 3.44 -24.05
N VAL A 93 14.75 4.42 -23.13
CA VAL A 93 15.01 4.17 -21.70
C VAL A 93 14.02 3.17 -21.09
N LEU A 94 12.74 3.24 -21.46
CA LEU A 94 11.70 2.35 -20.97
C LEU A 94 11.77 0.95 -21.64
N GLN A 95 12.12 0.88 -22.93
CA GLN A 95 12.25 -0.39 -23.66
C GLN A 95 13.47 -1.18 -23.19
N ILE A 96 14.59 -0.51 -22.97
CA ILE A 96 15.82 -1.13 -22.46
C ILE A 96 15.61 -1.57 -21.01
N ALA A 97 15.05 -0.70 -20.19
CA ALA A 97 14.82 -0.89 -18.75
C ALA A 97 16.08 -1.40 -18.02
N ARG A 98 15.96 -2.33 -17.10
CA ARG A 98 17.06 -3.11 -16.56
C ARG A 98 17.23 -4.37 -17.41
N SER A 99 18.44 -4.61 -17.91
CA SER A 99 18.78 -5.83 -18.67
C SER A 99 18.84 -7.04 -17.73
N TYR A 100 17.74 -7.32 -17.07
CA TYR A 100 17.56 -8.35 -16.05
C TYR A 100 16.46 -9.30 -16.51
N VAL A 101 16.76 -10.59 -16.46
CA VAL A 101 15.81 -11.65 -16.79
C VAL A 101 15.44 -12.37 -15.50
N PRO A 102 14.17 -12.29 -15.06
CA PRO A 102 13.73 -12.98 -13.85
C PRO A 102 13.73 -14.50 -14.06
N GLY A 103 13.97 -15.27 -12.99
CA GLY A 103 13.93 -16.72 -13.01
C GLY A 103 15.27 -17.43 -13.31
N GLY A 104 16.40 -16.73 -13.23
CA GLY A 104 17.73 -17.32 -13.42
C GLY A 104 17.96 -17.85 -14.84
N LEU A 105 18.76 -18.94 -14.99
CA LEU A 105 19.10 -19.52 -16.29
C LEU A 105 17.87 -20.01 -17.09
N GLY A 106 16.80 -20.45 -16.41
CA GLY A 106 15.56 -20.90 -17.08
C GLY A 106 14.78 -19.75 -17.74
N GLY A 107 14.92 -18.53 -17.27
CA GLY A 107 14.27 -17.32 -17.83
C GLY A 107 14.86 -16.85 -19.17
N TRP A 108 16.00 -17.37 -19.58
CA TRP A 108 16.66 -17.01 -20.85
C TRP A 108 15.90 -17.48 -22.09
N VAL A 109 15.01 -18.45 -21.93
CA VAL A 109 14.40 -19.12 -23.09
C VAL A 109 13.20 -18.34 -23.62
N ILE A 110 12.35 -17.78 -22.73
CA ILE A 110 11.19 -16.94 -23.13
C ILE A 110 10.93 -15.92 -22.03
N TYR A 111 11.33 -14.68 -22.22
CA TYR A 111 10.92 -13.55 -21.37
C TYR A 111 10.19 -12.50 -22.21
N ASN A 112 8.86 -12.53 -22.13
CA ASN A 112 8.03 -11.48 -22.72
C ASN A 112 8.01 -10.30 -21.78
N LYS A 113 8.68 -9.22 -22.15
CA LYS A 113 8.62 -7.95 -21.45
C LYS A 113 7.31 -7.24 -21.78
N SER A 114 6.62 -6.77 -20.78
CA SER A 114 5.39 -5.99 -20.97
C SER A 114 5.66 -4.69 -21.75
N ASP A 115 4.69 -4.25 -22.53
CA ASP A 115 4.78 -2.98 -23.24
C ASP A 115 4.90 -1.82 -22.23
N PRO A 116 5.82 -0.86 -22.49
CA PRO A 116 5.97 0.31 -21.64
C PRO A 116 4.69 1.14 -21.53
N LEU A 117 4.40 1.65 -20.33
CA LEU A 117 3.25 2.54 -20.08
C LEU A 117 3.28 3.84 -20.92
N ALA A 118 4.47 4.27 -21.38
CA ALA A 118 4.61 5.30 -22.41
C ALA A 118 5.18 4.63 -23.68
N PRO A 119 4.38 4.48 -24.75
CA PRO A 119 4.82 3.85 -26.00
C PRO A 119 5.96 4.64 -26.67
N LEU A 120 6.81 3.93 -27.40
CA LEU A 120 7.94 4.56 -28.13
C LEU A 120 7.46 5.61 -29.14
N ALA A 121 6.32 5.40 -29.79
CA ALA A 121 5.68 6.37 -30.68
C ALA A 121 5.31 7.68 -29.96
N CYS A 122 4.95 7.59 -28.67
CA CYS A 122 4.63 8.73 -27.82
C CYS A 122 5.87 9.30 -27.08
N THR A 123 7.09 8.91 -27.46
CA THR A 123 8.33 9.39 -26.84
C THR A 123 9.09 10.30 -27.78
N ILE A 124 9.40 11.51 -27.33
CA ILE A 124 10.22 12.50 -28.05
C ILE A 124 11.48 12.85 -27.26
N GLU A 125 12.47 13.37 -27.96
CA GLU A 125 13.75 13.76 -27.38
C GLU A 125 13.91 15.27 -27.33
N ALA A 126 14.40 15.79 -26.19
CA ALA A 126 14.83 17.16 -26.03
C ALA A 126 16.36 17.26 -26.29
N ASP A 127 16.79 18.13 -27.18
CA ASP A 127 18.21 18.41 -27.37
C ASP A 127 18.69 19.33 -26.25
N GLU A 128 19.19 18.71 -25.20
CA GLU A 128 19.70 19.32 -23.97
C GLU A 128 20.67 18.38 -23.27
N ARG A 129 21.47 18.87 -22.33
CA ARG A 129 22.24 18.02 -21.41
C ARG A 129 22.53 18.70 -20.11
N MET A 130 22.19 18.07 -19.00
CA MET A 130 22.60 18.40 -17.64
C MET A 130 23.75 17.47 -17.20
N GLY A 131 24.80 18.03 -16.60
CA GLY A 131 25.88 17.26 -15.98
C GLY A 131 25.44 16.64 -14.65
N ALA A 132 26.17 15.62 -14.19
CA ALA A 132 25.93 14.99 -12.88
C ALA A 132 26.17 15.97 -11.72
N ASP A 133 27.01 17.00 -11.93
CA ASP A 133 27.26 18.11 -10.98
C ASP A 133 26.18 19.20 -11.02
N GLY A 134 25.11 19.01 -11.79
CA GLY A 134 24.02 19.97 -11.95
C GLY A 134 24.35 21.17 -12.83
N LYS A 135 25.51 21.20 -13.51
CA LYS A 135 25.85 22.26 -14.49
C LYS A 135 25.25 21.95 -15.85
N VAL A 136 24.92 23.00 -16.58
CA VAL A 136 24.43 22.88 -17.97
C VAL A 136 25.59 22.54 -18.88
N VAL A 137 25.57 21.35 -19.49
CA VAL A 137 26.54 20.92 -20.52
C VAL A 137 26.08 21.36 -21.90
N ARG A 138 24.76 21.23 -22.17
CA ARG A 138 24.11 21.71 -23.40
C ARG A 138 22.80 22.38 -23.05
N GLY A 139 22.58 23.61 -23.54
CA GLY A 139 21.32 24.30 -23.34
C GLY A 139 20.16 23.63 -24.09
N LEU A 140 18.95 23.80 -23.61
CA LEU A 140 17.75 23.28 -24.25
C LEU A 140 17.45 24.03 -25.56
N ASP A 141 17.33 23.30 -26.68
CA ASP A 141 16.77 23.85 -27.92
C ASP A 141 15.23 23.83 -27.84
N ALA A 142 14.68 24.97 -27.39
CA ALA A 142 13.24 25.12 -27.24
C ALA A 142 12.46 25.10 -28.55
N LYS A 143 13.08 25.58 -29.68
CA LYS A 143 12.42 25.58 -30.99
C LYS A 143 12.32 24.17 -31.57
N ALA A 144 13.40 23.40 -31.49
CA ALA A 144 13.37 21.99 -31.89
C ALA A 144 12.37 21.19 -31.07
N LEU A 145 12.30 21.45 -29.75
CA LEU A 145 11.34 20.80 -28.85
C LEU A 145 9.88 21.16 -29.20
N GLU A 146 9.58 22.45 -29.47
CA GLU A 146 8.24 22.89 -29.88
C GLU A 146 7.76 22.16 -31.14
N LYS A 147 8.65 21.99 -32.14
CA LYS A 147 8.37 21.18 -33.34
C LYS A 147 8.14 19.71 -33.01
N ALA A 148 8.93 19.13 -32.11
CA ALA A 148 8.77 17.74 -31.70
C ALA A 148 7.47 17.48 -30.91
N MET A 149 6.90 18.47 -30.22
CA MET A 149 5.63 18.38 -29.53
C MET A 149 4.44 18.12 -30.47
N GLU A 150 4.53 18.47 -31.78
CA GLU A 150 3.47 18.16 -32.75
C GLU A 150 3.26 16.64 -32.87
N GLN A 151 4.33 15.83 -32.79
CA GLN A 151 4.20 14.36 -32.77
C GLN A 151 3.32 13.90 -31.59
N LEU A 152 3.51 14.44 -30.40
CA LEU A 152 2.71 14.07 -29.21
C LEU A 152 1.25 14.50 -29.32
N LYS A 153 1.02 15.62 -30.01
CA LYS A 153 -0.33 16.11 -30.29
C LYS A 153 -1.05 15.23 -31.29
N GLU A 154 -0.38 14.80 -32.38
CA GLU A 154 -0.91 13.84 -33.34
C GLU A 154 -1.25 12.49 -32.69
N GLU A 155 -0.44 12.05 -31.74
CA GLU A 155 -0.67 10.82 -30.96
C GLU A 155 -1.83 10.94 -29.96
N ASN A 156 -2.42 12.13 -29.76
CA ASN A 156 -3.52 12.39 -28.85
C ASN A 156 -3.21 11.92 -27.43
N ILE A 157 -2.05 12.30 -26.89
CA ILE A 157 -1.68 11.94 -25.52
C ILE A 157 -2.60 12.62 -24.50
N GLU A 158 -2.91 11.91 -23.41
CA GLU A 158 -3.79 12.37 -22.33
C GLU A 158 -3.02 12.87 -21.10
N ALA A 159 -1.74 12.51 -20.98
CA ALA A 159 -0.84 12.96 -19.93
C ALA A 159 0.60 13.03 -20.46
N LEU A 160 1.42 13.93 -19.92
CA LEU A 160 2.81 14.11 -20.33
C LEU A 160 3.75 13.87 -19.15
N THR A 161 4.77 13.07 -19.39
CA THR A 161 5.95 12.91 -18.52
C THR A 161 7.13 13.68 -19.11
N VAL A 162 7.85 14.41 -18.26
CA VAL A 162 9.15 14.98 -18.59
C VAL A 162 10.18 14.35 -17.66
N SER A 163 11.13 13.59 -18.22
CA SER A 163 12.19 12.92 -17.47
C SER A 163 13.53 13.09 -18.20
N LEU A 164 14.28 14.10 -17.77
CA LEU A 164 15.58 14.43 -18.37
C LEU A 164 16.73 13.89 -17.53
N ILE A 165 17.84 13.58 -18.19
CA ILE A 165 19.03 13.05 -17.53
C ILE A 165 19.58 14.10 -16.54
N ASN A 166 19.93 13.60 -15.33
CA ASN A 166 20.45 14.41 -14.22
C ASN A 166 19.53 15.57 -13.75
N SER A 167 18.25 15.56 -14.10
CA SER A 167 17.28 16.58 -13.64
C SER A 167 17.08 16.60 -12.13
N TYR A 168 17.38 15.50 -11.44
CA TYR A 168 17.39 15.43 -9.98
C TYR A 168 18.43 16.38 -9.34
N ALA A 169 19.56 16.59 -10.01
CA ALA A 169 20.60 17.51 -9.58
C ALA A 169 20.25 18.98 -9.89
N ASN A 170 19.59 19.24 -11.05
CA ASN A 170 19.14 20.57 -11.43
C ASN A 170 17.90 20.50 -12.36
N PRO A 171 16.71 20.90 -11.87
CA PRO A 171 15.45 20.79 -12.62
C PRO A 171 15.24 21.89 -13.67
N LYS A 172 16.24 22.74 -13.95
CA LYS A 172 16.11 23.91 -14.82
C LYS A 172 15.56 23.58 -16.21
N HIS A 173 16.07 22.51 -16.85
CA HIS A 173 15.63 22.10 -18.18
C HIS A 173 14.24 21.49 -18.16
N GLU A 174 13.87 20.64 -17.19
CA GLU A 174 12.51 20.12 -17.07
C GLU A 174 11.48 21.24 -16.91
N LYS A 175 11.76 22.25 -16.09
CA LYS A 175 10.91 23.44 -15.95
C LYS A 175 10.79 24.24 -17.24
N ALA A 176 11.85 24.28 -18.07
CA ALA A 176 11.80 24.91 -19.36
C ALA A 176 10.98 24.11 -20.38
N VAL A 177 11.12 22.76 -20.39
CA VAL A 177 10.29 21.84 -21.17
C VAL A 177 8.82 21.97 -20.77
N GLU A 178 8.51 22.03 -19.49
CA GLU A 178 7.14 22.24 -19.00
C GLU A 178 6.50 23.52 -19.59
N LYS A 179 7.25 24.63 -19.66
CA LYS A 179 6.74 25.89 -20.24
C LYS A 179 6.40 25.73 -21.72
N VAL A 180 7.22 25.02 -22.48
CA VAL A 180 6.96 24.73 -23.90
C VAL A 180 5.74 23.83 -24.05
N ALA A 181 5.71 22.74 -23.26
CA ALA A 181 4.63 21.75 -23.30
C ALA A 181 3.26 22.34 -22.94
N ARG A 182 3.18 23.24 -21.94
CA ARG A 182 1.92 23.90 -21.57
C ARG A 182 1.32 24.75 -22.70
N LYS A 183 2.16 25.27 -23.61
CA LYS A 183 1.71 26.02 -24.80
C LYS A 183 1.27 25.10 -25.93
N ALA A 184 2.05 24.04 -26.18
CA ALA A 184 1.80 23.09 -27.27
C ALA A 184 0.63 22.15 -27.00
N LEU A 185 0.44 21.74 -25.72
CA LEU A 185 -0.52 20.73 -25.27
C LEU A 185 -1.42 21.31 -24.14
N PRO A 186 -2.30 22.26 -24.45
CA PRO A 186 -3.15 22.90 -23.46
C PRO A 186 -4.10 21.88 -22.82
N GLY A 187 -4.22 21.90 -21.50
CA GLY A 187 -5.09 21.00 -20.73
C GLY A 187 -4.48 19.63 -20.38
N VAL A 188 -3.38 19.22 -21.03
CA VAL A 188 -2.70 17.96 -20.72
C VAL A 188 -1.94 18.09 -19.39
N PRO A 189 -2.20 17.22 -18.39
CA PRO A 189 -1.45 17.22 -17.13
C PRO A 189 0.00 16.81 -17.35
N ILE A 190 0.94 17.55 -16.73
CA ILE A 190 2.38 17.33 -16.89
C ILE A 190 2.95 16.87 -15.56
N SER A 191 3.77 15.83 -15.58
CA SER A 191 4.56 15.35 -14.45
C SER A 191 6.05 15.51 -14.76
N LEU A 192 6.78 16.18 -13.86
CA LEU A 192 8.23 16.34 -13.95
C LEU A 192 8.92 15.33 -13.05
N SER A 193 9.93 14.63 -13.55
CA SER A 193 10.65 13.62 -12.78
C SER A 193 11.36 14.22 -11.56
N SER A 194 11.86 15.44 -11.68
CA SER A 194 12.45 16.20 -10.57
C SER A 194 11.47 16.59 -9.46
N SER A 195 10.16 16.47 -9.71
CA SER A 195 9.11 16.74 -8.71
C SER A 195 8.51 15.46 -8.15
N VAL A 196 8.41 14.39 -8.96
CA VAL A 196 7.80 13.11 -8.56
C VAL A 196 8.79 12.29 -7.74
N VAL A 197 10.02 12.10 -8.24
CA VAL A 197 11.07 11.33 -7.57
C VAL A 197 12.44 11.93 -7.90
N PRO A 198 12.93 12.92 -7.12
CA PRO A 198 14.18 13.63 -7.40
C PRO A 198 15.41 12.79 -7.01
N GLU A 199 15.48 11.58 -7.50
CA GLU A 199 16.54 10.61 -7.22
C GLU A 199 17.26 10.20 -8.50
N MET A 200 18.53 9.80 -8.36
CA MET A 200 19.29 9.25 -9.47
C MET A 200 18.68 7.93 -9.99
N GLN A 201 19.25 7.41 -11.05
CA GLN A 201 18.83 6.22 -11.82
C GLN A 201 17.68 6.55 -12.78
N GLU A 202 18.06 6.67 -14.03
CA GLU A 202 17.20 7.19 -15.10
C GLU A 202 15.98 6.35 -15.37
N TYR A 203 16.13 5.02 -15.36
CA TYR A 203 15.00 4.11 -15.61
C TYR A 203 13.96 4.21 -14.50
N GLU A 204 14.37 4.05 -13.25
CA GLU A 204 13.46 4.07 -12.09
C GLU A 204 12.76 5.42 -11.95
N ARG A 205 13.51 6.53 -12.17
CA ARG A 205 12.93 7.87 -12.16
C ARG A 205 11.92 8.05 -13.29
N THR A 206 12.25 7.57 -14.48
CA THR A 206 11.36 7.68 -15.65
C THR A 206 10.12 6.83 -15.49
N ILE A 207 10.24 5.55 -15.16
CA ILE A 207 9.08 4.65 -15.02
C ILE A 207 8.15 5.12 -13.89
N THR A 208 8.70 5.60 -12.77
CA THR A 208 7.89 6.14 -11.66
C THR A 208 7.11 7.37 -12.09
N THR A 209 7.74 8.27 -12.85
CA THR A 209 7.08 9.50 -13.34
C THR A 209 6.04 9.18 -14.43
N VAL A 210 6.32 8.20 -15.28
CA VAL A 210 5.37 7.70 -16.29
C VAL A 210 4.17 7.04 -15.61
N ALA A 211 4.39 6.19 -14.60
CA ALA A 211 3.32 5.59 -13.83
C ALA A 211 2.45 6.66 -13.14
N ASN A 212 3.08 7.73 -12.59
CA ASN A 212 2.35 8.87 -12.07
C ASN A 212 1.43 9.50 -13.13
N SER A 213 1.97 9.79 -14.32
CA SER A 213 1.20 10.36 -15.43
C SER A 213 0.09 9.44 -15.90
N TYR A 214 0.35 8.12 -15.93
CA TYR A 214 -0.58 7.08 -16.39
C TYR A 214 -1.85 7.01 -15.54
N VAL A 215 -1.72 7.08 -14.22
CA VAL A 215 -2.86 6.98 -13.29
C VAL A 215 -3.49 8.33 -12.96
N ARG A 216 -2.77 9.44 -13.19
CA ARG A 216 -3.14 10.78 -12.70
C ARG A 216 -4.51 11.28 -13.17
N PRO A 217 -4.90 11.22 -14.46
CA PRO A 217 -6.20 11.72 -14.89
C PRO A 217 -7.36 11.02 -14.19
N LYS A 218 -7.35 9.68 -14.09
CA LYS A 218 -8.40 8.90 -13.44
C LYS A 218 -8.49 9.16 -11.94
N VAL A 219 -7.35 9.16 -11.26
CA VAL A 219 -7.32 9.44 -9.82
C VAL A 219 -7.76 10.88 -9.53
N ALA A 220 -7.31 11.85 -10.33
CA ALA A 220 -7.72 13.24 -10.17
C ALA A 220 -9.23 13.43 -10.36
N GLU A 221 -9.81 12.79 -11.37
CA GLU A 221 -11.27 12.80 -11.61
C GLU A 221 -12.03 12.18 -10.43
N TYR A 222 -11.62 11.01 -9.99
CA TYR A 222 -12.22 10.32 -8.85
C TYR A 222 -12.20 11.17 -7.58
N VAL A 223 -11.02 11.65 -7.19
CA VAL A 223 -10.85 12.45 -5.96
C VAL A 223 -11.64 13.75 -6.05
N LYS A 224 -11.66 14.41 -7.20
CA LYS A 224 -12.44 15.63 -7.43
C LYS A 224 -13.95 15.38 -7.32
N ASN A 225 -14.43 14.27 -7.89
CA ASN A 225 -15.85 13.90 -7.83
C ASN A 225 -16.26 13.58 -6.40
N LEU A 226 -15.46 12.81 -5.66
CA LEU A 226 -15.69 12.49 -4.26
C LEU A 226 -15.70 13.75 -3.38
N GLU A 227 -14.69 14.62 -3.52
CA GLU A 227 -14.61 15.89 -2.79
C GLU A 227 -15.84 16.77 -3.04
N LYS A 228 -16.31 16.86 -4.31
CA LYS A 228 -17.50 17.60 -4.67
C LYS A 228 -18.77 17.03 -4.02
N LYS A 229 -18.90 15.70 -3.97
CA LYS A 229 -20.05 15.03 -3.32
C LYS A 229 -20.06 15.30 -1.81
N LEU A 230 -18.91 15.13 -1.15
CA LEU A 230 -18.75 15.36 0.29
C LEU A 230 -19.03 16.82 0.68
N LYS A 231 -18.53 17.79 -0.10
CA LYS A 231 -18.73 19.23 0.14
C LYS A 231 -20.17 19.72 -0.03
N LYS A 232 -21.07 18.91 -0.61
CA LYS A 232 -22.51 19.24 -0.63
C LYS A 232 -23.12 19.19 0.78
N GLY A 233 -22.65 18.24 1.63
CA GLY A 233 -23.09 18.12 3.03
C GLY A 233 -22.37 19.10 3.95
N ASN A 234 -21.05 19.22 3.80
CA ASN A 234 -20.23 20.13 4.62
C ASN A 234 -19.16 20.81 3.76
N LYS A 235 -19.28 22.12 3.51
CA LYS A 235 -18.33 22.90 2.69
C LYS A 235 -16.89 22.90 3.24
N ASN A 236 -16.73 22.70 4.55
CA ASN A 236 -15.44 22.75 5.25
C ASN A 236 -14.82 21.37 5.46
N ILE A 237 -15.45 20.30 4.96
CA ILE A 237 -14.97 18.94 5.11
C ILE A 237 -13.58 18.77 4.45
N GLN A 238 -12.67 18.15 5.17
CA GLN A 238 -11.32 17.87 4.68
C GLN A 238 -11.25 16.41 4.19
N LEU A 239 -10.90 16.23 2.92
CA LEU A 239 -10.65 14.90 2.34
C LEU A 239 -9.14 14.63 2.28
N ASN A 240 -8.72 13.56 2.94
CA ASN A 240 -7.37 13.04 2.91
C ASN A 240 -7.38 11.64 2.31
N ILE A 241 -6.38 11.32 1.52
CA ILE A 241 -6.25 10.04 0.82
C ILE A 241 -5.05 9.27 1.38
N LEU A 242 -5.26 7.98 1.66
CA LEU A 242 -4.22 7.10 2.17
C LEU A 242 -3.14 6.86 1.11
N ARG A 243 -1.87 6.97 1.54
CA ARG A 243 -0.69 6.69 0.74
C ARG A 243 -0.19 5.27 0.97
N SER A 244 0.60 4.79 0.05
CA SER A 244 1.24 3.46 0.11
C SER A 244 2.13 3.27 1.35
N ASP A 245 2.72 4.36 1.87
CA ASP A 245 3.59 4.36 3.05
C ASP A 245 2.83 4.44 4.39
N GLY A 246 1.50 4.31 4.35
CA GLY A 246 0.65 4.39 5.53
C GLY A 246 0.43 5.81 6.06
N GLY A 247 0.85 6.85 5.34
CA GLY A 247 0.54 8.25 5.65
C GLY A 247 -0.68 8.76 4.88
N MET A 248 -1.21 9.91 5.29
CA MET A 248 -2.28 10.61 4.56
C MET A 248 -1.74 11.77 3.74
N ALA A 249 -2.32 11.98 2.57
CA ALA A 249 -2.11 13.14 1.72
C ALA A 249 -3.43 13.90 1.52
N SER A 250 -3.38 15.23 1.42
CA SER A 250 -4.57 16.00 1.03
C SER A 250 -5.07 15.60 -0.35
N ALA A 251 -6.37 15.79 -0.62
CA ALA A 251 -6.97 15.54 -1.92
C ALA A 251 -6.20 16.22 -3.07
N LYS A 252 -5.67 17.42 -2.85
CA LYS A 252 -4.86 18.15 -3.83
C LYS A 252 -3.53 17.44 -4.14
N LEU A 253 -2.82 16.99 -3.11
CA LEU A 253 -1.54 16.28 -3.29
C LEU A 253 -1.75 14.89 -3.93
N ALA A 254 -2.78 14.18 -3.53
CA ALA A 254 -3.18 12.90 -4.11
C ALA A 254 -3.48 13.00 -5.62
N GLN A 255 -4.12 14.09 -6.08
CA GLN A 255 -4.34 14.36 -7.51
C GLN A 255 -3.06 14.69 -8.28
N GLN A 256 -2.02 15.20 -7.61
CA GLN A 256 -0.74 15.56 -8.25
C GLN A 256 0.25 14.38 -8.29
N LEU A 257 0.31 13.60 -7.21
CA LEU A 257 1.26 12.51 -7.00
C LEU A 257 0.54 11.18 -6.71
N PRO A 258 -0.37 10.72 -7.59
CA PRO A 258 -1.12 9.50 -7.37
C PRO A 258 -0.27 8.22 -7.39
N VAL A 259 0.96 8.26 -7.87
CA VAL A 259 1.91 7.15 -7.77
C VAL A 259 2.14 6.71 -6.31
N ASN A 260 2.02 7.63 -5.35
CA ASN A 260 2.13 7.35 -3.92
C ASN A 260 0.87 6.67 -3.33
N LEU A 261 -0.15 6.40 -4.13
CA LEU A 261 -1.37 5.70 -3.72
C LEU A 261 -1.39 4.24 -4.19
N LEU A 262 -0.39 3.82 -4.96
CA LEU A 262 -0.27 2.45 -5.45
C LEU A 262 -0.10 1.48 -4.27
N MET A 263 -0.96 0.45 -4.17
CA MET A 263 -0.95 -0.49 -3.04
C MET A 263 -1.23 0.14 -1.67
N SER A 264 -2.05 1.21 -1.61
CA SER A 264 -2.38 1.87 -0.33
C SER A 264 -3.37 1.07 0.54
N GLY A 265 -4.22 0.22 -0.03
CA GLY A 265 -5.20 -0.57 0.73
C GLY A 265 -4.59 -1.37 1.89
N PRO A 266 -3.57 -2.22 1.65
CA PRO A 266 -2.92 -2.98 2.73
C PRO A 266 -2.30 -2.10 3.82
N ALA A 267 -1.82 -0.89 3.48
CA ALA A 267 -1.22 0.04 4.42
C ALA A 267 -2.22 0.51 5.50
N GLY A 268 -3.50 0.68 5.14
CA GLY A 268 -4.58 0.97 6.10
C GLY A 268 -4.74 -0.16 7.12
N GLY A 269 -4.77 -1.41 6.63
CA GLY A 269 -4.87 -2.58 7.50
C GLY A 269 -3.73 -2.69 8.51
N VAL A 270 -2.49 -2.50 8.06
CA VAL A 270 -1.30 -2.52 8.95
C VAL A 270 -1.35 -1.37 9.95
N SER A 271 -1.75 -0.16 9.52
CA SER A 271 -1.91 1.00 10.43
C SER A 271 -2.96 0.73 11.52
N GLY A 272 -4.10 0.13 11.14
CA GLY A 272 -5.14 -0.30 12.08
C GLY A 272 -4.64 -1.37 13.05
N ALA A 273 -3.86 -2.34 12.56
CA ALA A 273 -3.25 -3.38 13.37
C ALA A 273 -2.28 -2.81 14.42
N VAL A 274 -1.41 -1.87 14.00
CA VAL A 274 -0.50 -1.15 14.91
C VAL A 274 -1.28 -0.41 16.00
N TRP A 275 -2.35 0.29 15.61
CA TRP A 275 -3.16 1.04 16.58
C TRP A 275 -3.80 0.11 17.62
N VAL A 276 -4.45 -0.99 17.20
CA VAL A 276 -5.07 -1.96 18.10
C VAL A 276 -4.05 -2.60 19.03
N ALA A 277 -2.93 -3.07 18.48
CA ALA A 277 -1.91 -3.76 19.24
C ALA A 277 -1.26 -2.86 20.30
N LYS A 278 -1.04 -1.58 19.97
CA LYS A 278 -0.54 -0.58 20.93
C LYS A 278 -1.51 -0.40 22.11
N GLN A 279 -2.83 -0.42 21.87
CA GLN A 279 -3.83 -0.39 22.95
C GLN A 279 -3.76 -1.66 23.82
N ALA A 280 -3.36 -2.78 23.25
CA ALA A 280 -3.14 -4.06 23.95
C ALA A 280 -1.74 -4.18 24.59
N GLY A 281 -0.85 -3.19 24.40
CA GLY A 281 0.50 -3.16 24.97
C GLY A 281 1.55 -3.93 24.16
N PHE A 282 1.32 -4.15 22.86
CA PHE A 282 2.25 -4.86 21.96
C PHE A 282 2.76 -3.92 20.87
N GLU A 283 4.08 -3.90 20.64
CA GLU A 283 4.75 -3.09 19.65
C GLU A 283 5.37 -3.91 18.51
N ASN A 284 5.59 -5.21 18.71
CA ASN A 284 6.14 -6.13 17.71
C ASN A 284 5.05 -7.08 17.22
N LEU A 285 4.73 -7.04 15.92
CA LEU A 285 3.59 -7.75 15.35
C LEU A 285 3.95 -8.43 14.03
N LEU A 286 3.40 -9.62 13.84
CA LEU A 286 3.13 -10.19 12.54
C LEU A 286 1.65 -9.98 12.23
N THR A 287 1.35 -9.35 11.10
CA THR A 287 -0.02 -9.05 10.69
C THR A 287 -0.44 -9.95 9.54
N PHE A 288 -1.69 -10.38 9.52
CA PHE A 288 -2.28 -10.95 8.33
C PHE A 288 -3.73 -10.49 8.16
N ASP A 289 -4.02 -10.00 6.96
CA ASP A 289 -5.34 -9.57 6.49
C ASP A 289 -5.85 -10.58 5.48
N MET A 290 -6.76 -11.46 5.89
CA MET A 290 -7.35 -12.44 4.98
C MET A 290 -8.71 -11.96 4.50
N GLY A 291 -8.74 -11.57 3.23
CA GLY A 291 -9.96 -11.22 2.51
C GLY A 291 -10.62 -12.41 1.81
N GLY A 292 -11.46 -12.10 0.81
CA GLY A 292 -12.11 -13.12 -0.03
C GLY A 292 -11.16 -13.74 -1.07
N THR A 293 -10.14 -13.02 -1.53
CA THR A 293 -9.30 -13.44 -2.67
C THR A 293 -7.86 -13.71 -2.26
N SER A 294 -7.32 -12.94 -1.34
CA SER A 294 -5.91 -12.96 -0.96
C SER A 294 -5.74 -12.75 0.53
N THR A 295 -4.51 -12.99 0.99
CA THR A 295 -4.03 -12.62 2.32
C THR A 295 -2.82 -11.71 2.18
N ASP A 296 -2.85 -10.59 2.87
CA ASP A 296 -1.77 -9.63 3.00
C ASP A 296 -1.07 -9.80 4.35
N VAL A 297 0.26 -9.96 4.33
CA VAL A 297 1.05 -10.13 5.55
C VAL A 297 2.12 -9.04 5.65
N ALA A 298 2.37 -8.56 6.86
CA ALA A 298 3.41 -7.56 7.12
C ALA A 298 4.06 -7.77 8.49
N LEU A 299 5.25 -7.19 8.67
CA LEU A 299 5.97 -7.14 9.93
C LEU A 299 5.99 -5.72 10.47
N VAL A 300 5.74 -5.60 11.76
CA VAL A 300 5.81 -4.35 12.53
C VAL A 300 6.81 -4.54 13.66
N GLN A 301 7.76 -3.65 13.77
CA GLN A 301 8.78 -3.63 14.83
C GLN A 301 8.75 -2.28 15.54
N ASP A 302 8.79 -2.31 16.88
CA ASP A 302 8.77 -1.10 17.72
C ASP A 302 7.61 -0.13 17.37
N GLY A 303 6.44 -0.71 17.08
CA GLY A 303 5.24 0.03 16.70
C GLY A 303 5.31 0.70 15.31
N LYS A 304 6.28 0.33 14.47
CA LYS A 304 6.46 0.86 13.12
C LYS A 304 6.41 -0.26 12.09
N ALA A 305 5.59 -0.09 11.06
CA ALA A 305 5.59 -0.98 9.91
C ALA A 305 6.88 -0.84 9.11
N HIS A 306 7.42 -1.94 8.64
CA HIS A 306 8.55 -1.91 7.72
C HIS A 306 8.11 -1.28 6.40
N LEU A 307 8.99 -0.46 5.82
CA LEU A 307 8.76 0.21 4.56
C LEU A 307 9.72 -0.30 3.49
N ARG A 308 9.22 -0.40 2.27
CA ARG A 308 10.03 -0.59 1.06
C ARG A 308 10.12 0.70 0.28
N ARG A 309 11.23 0.88 -0.42
CA ARG A 309 11.44 2.02 -1.32
C ARG A 309 10.77 1.83 -2.69
N GLU A 310 10.41 0.62 -3.02
CA GLU A 310 9.83 0.26 -4.31
C GLU A 310 8.49 -0.42 -4.11
N THR A 311 7.54 0.00 -4.92
CA THR A 311 6.19 -0.58 -4.99
C THR A 311 6.02 -1.26 -6.34
N THR A 312 5.62 -2.54 -6.34
CA THR A 312 5.34 -3.30 -7.56
C THR A 312 3.85 -3.52 -7.70
N VAL A 313 3.31 -3.21 -8.87
CA VAL A 313 1.91 -3.46 -9.25
C VAL A 313 1.91 -4.12 -10.63
N GLY A 314 1.50 -5.40 -10.71
CA GLY A 314 1.69 -6.18 -11.93
C GLY A 314 3.17 -6.21 -12.31
N ASP A 315 3.47 -5.84 -13.55
CA ASP A 315 4.84 -5.81 -14.09
C ASP A 315 5.53 -4.44 -13.91
N VAL A 316 4.87 -3.49 -13.24
CA VAL A 316 5.39 -2.13 -13.07
C VAL A 316 5.96 -1.95 -11.67
N THR A 317 7.27 -1.74 -11.58
CA THR A 317 7.95 -1.39 -10.32
C THR A 317 8.31 0.09 -10.33
N VAL A 318 7.84 0.84 -9.32
CA VAL A 318 8.05 2.28 -9.15
C VAL A 318 8.78 2.59 -7.86
N ARG A 319 9.52 3.68 -7.82
CA ARG A 319 10.11 4.23 -6.59
C ARG A 319 9.10 5.10 -5.86
N ALA A 320 8.24 4.45 -5.11
CA ALA A 320 7.33 5.07 -4.16
C ALA A 320 7.40 4.25 -2.87
N SER A 321 7.60 4.92 -1.75
CA SER A 321 7.65 4.24 -0.45
C SER A 321 6.30 3.57 -0.18
N SER A 322 6.33 2.30 0.22
CA SER A 322 5.14 1.54 0.62
C SER A 322 5.42 0.72 1.87
N VAL A 323 4.37 0.41 2.61
CA VAL A 323 4.45 -0.61 3.66
C VAL A 323 4.91 -1.93 3.03
N ASP A 324 5.86 -2.61 3.67
CA ASP A 324 6.35 -3.91 3.20
C ASP A 324 5.31 -5.00 3.45
N VAL A 325 4.39 -5.12 2.51
CA VAL A 325 3.34 -6.13 2.51
C VAL A 325 3.67 -7.21 1.49
N ARG A 326 3.45 -8.47 1.87
CA ARG A 326 3.51 -9.61 0.96
C ARG A 326 2.10 -10.17 0.80
N THR A 327 1.68 -10.32 -0.45
CA THR A 327 0.37 -10.86 -0.79
C THR A 327 0.50 -12.29 -1.26
N VAL A 328 -0.35 -13.17 -0.74
CA VAL A 328 -0.49 -14.55 -1.22
C VAL A 328 -1.92 -14.79 -1.68
N GLY A 329 -2.09 -15.56 -2.76
CA GLY A 329 -3.40 -15.94 -3.31
C GLY A 329 -4.11 -16.99 -2.43
N ALA A 330 -4.30 -16.66 -1.15
CA ALA A 330 -4.97 -17.47 -0.14
C ALA A 330 -6.06 -16.62 0.50
N GLY A 331 -7.31 -16.82 0.11
CA GLY A 331 -8.46 -16.08 0.62
C GLY A 331 -9.65 -17.00 0.83
N GLY A 332 -10.75 -16.45 1.37
CA GLY A 332 -11.99 -17.22 1.61
C GLY A 332 -12.59 -17.85 0.34
N GLY A 333 -12.39 -17.20 -0.82
CA GLY A 333 -12.84 -17.68 -2.13
C GLY A 333 -11.82 -18.55 -2.87
N SER A 334 -10.64 -18.84 -2.32
CA SER A 334 -9.65 -19.69 -2.96
C SER A 334 -10.21 -21.07 -3.26
N ILE A 335 -10.11 -21.52 -4.52
CA ILE A 335 -10.72 -22.74 -5.03
C ILE A 335 -9.85 -23.93 -4.71
N ALA A 336 -10.46 -24.97 -4.14
CA ALA A 336 -9.81 -26.25 -3.90
C ALA A 336 -10.02 -27.20 -5.08
N HIS A 337 -8.96 -27.88 -5.51
CA HIS A 337 -8.99 -28.82 -6.63
C HIS A 337 -7.98 -29.95 -6.46
N VAL A 338 -8.19 -31.04 -7.19
CA VAL A 338 -7.28 -32.19 -7.22
C VAL A 338 -6.88 -32.41 -8.67
N PRO A 339 -5.69 -31.94 -9.11
CA PRO A 339 -5.20 -32.15 -10.46
C PRO A 339 -5.03 -33.65 -10.75
N GLU A 340 -5.51 -34.11 -11.91
CA GLU A 340 -5.42 -35.53 -12.33
C GLU A 340 -3.97 -36.04 -12.33
N LEU A 341 -3.02 -35.21 -12.74
CA LEU A 341 -1.62 -35.60 -12.86
C LEU A 341 -0.95 -35.91 -11.51
N THR A 342 -1.33 -35.16 -10.45
CA THR A 342 -0.69 -35.30 -9.12
C THR A 342 -1.54 -36.05 -8.12
N GLY A 343 -2.86 -36.06 -8.27
CA GLY A 343 -3.80 -36.63 -7.31
C GLY A 343 -3.78 -35.95 -5.93
N ALA A 344 -3.05 -34.85 -5.79
CA ALA A 344 -2.89 -34.14 -4.51
C ALA A 344 -3.86 -32.96 -4.41
N LEU A 345 -4.39 -32.73 -3.22
CA LEU A 345 -5.23 -31.55 -2.95
C LEU A 345 -4.41 -30.26 -3.09
N ARG A 346 -4.94 -29.29 -3.82
CA ARG A 346 -4.42 -27.93 -3.93
C ARG A 346 -5.50 -26.92 -3.61
N VAL A 347 -5.11 -25.74 -3.08
CA VAL A 347 -5.99 -24.62 -2.77
C VAL A 347 -5.40 -23.35 -3.38
N GLY A 348 -6.14 -22.71 -4.27
CA GLY A 348 -5.65 -21.58 -5.06
C GLY A 348 -4.71 -22.02 -6.19
N PRO A 349 -4.06 -21.04 -6.90
CA PRO A 349 -4.19 -19.58 -6.70
C PRO A 349 -5.54 -19.00 -7.20
N GLU A 350 -6.33 -19.78 -7.94
CA GLU A 350 -7.62 -19.34 -8.47
C GLU A 350 -8.61 -19.07 -7.34
N SER A 351 -9.44 -18.04 -7.52
CA SER A 351 -10.47 -17.62 -6.57
C SER A 351 -11.82 -17.50 -7.25
N ALA A 352 -12.88 -17.91 -6.56
CA ALA A 352 -14.26 -17.70 -7.00
C ALA A 352 -14.67 -16.20 -6.94
N GLY A 353 -13.85 -15.34 -6.38
CA GLY A 353 -14.09 -13.91 -6.28
C GLY A 353 -15.37 -13.57 -5.51
N ALA A 354 -15.95 -12.41 -5.86
CA ALA A 354 -17.23 -11.96 -5.31
C ALA A 354 -18.43 -12.51 -6.11
N GLN A 355 -18.22 -12.81 -7.41
CA GLN A 355 -19.19 -13.38 -8.33
C GLN A 355 -18.47 -14.42 -9.20
N PRO A 356 -19.00 -15.66 -9.23
CA PRO A 356 -20.17 -16.16 -8.53
C PRO A 356 -19.96 -16.31 -7.01
N GLY A 357 -18.70 -16.30 -6.53
CA GLY A 357 -18.34 -16.46 -5.12
C GLY A 357 -18.42 -17.89 -4.60
N PRO A 358 -18.20 -18.11 -3.29
CA PRO A 358 -18.38 -19.38 -2.61
C PRO A 358 -19.76 -19.99 -2.79
N ALA A 359 -19.85 -21.32 -2.91
CA ALA A 359 -21.13 -22.01 -3.06
C ALA A 359 -22.08 -21.73 -1.89
N ALA A 360 -21.55 -21.61 -0.68
CA ALA A 360 -22.31 -21.27 0.53
C ALA A 360 -23.07 -19.93 0.43
N TYR A 361 -22.67 -19.01 -0.45
CA TYR A 361 -23.32 -17.71 -0.59
C TYR A 361 -24.57 -17.73 -1.49
N ASN A 362 -24.86 -18.85 -2.14
CA ASN A 362 -26.02 -19.04 -3.00
C ASN A 362 -26.17 -18.00 -4.10
N LYS A 363 -25.04 -17.59 -4.71
CA LYS A 363 -24.97 -16.61 -5.81
C LYS A 363 -24.58 -17.25 -7.15
N GLY A 364 -24.74 -18.57 -7.27
CA GLY A 364 -24.42 -19.33 -8.49
C GLY A 364 -23.02 -19.97 -8.49
N GLY A 365 -22.23 -19.82 -7.44
CA GLY A 365 -20.97 -20.55 -7.24
C GLY A 365 -21.24 -22.05 -6.97
N ASP A 366 -20.41 -22.91 -7.56
CA ASP A 366 -20.49 -24.36 -7.43
C ASP A 366 -19.13 -25.03 -7.16
N LEU A 367 -18.04 -24.26 -7.26
CA LEU A 367 -16.70 -24.72 -6.97
C LEU A 367 -16.40 -24.69 -5.46
N PRO A 368 -15.66 -25.70 -4.93
CA PRO A 368 -15.32 -25.75 -3.50
C PRO A 368 -14.32 -24.66 -3.13
N THR A 369 -14.63 -23.90 -2.10
CA THR A 369 -13.76 -22.80 -1.62
C THR A 369 -13.37 -22.99 -0.14
N VAL A 370 -12.40 -22.19 0.32
CA VAL A 370 -12.02 -22.11 1.74
C VAL A 370 -13.22 -21.69 2.60
N THR A 371 -14.07 -20.78 2.14
CA THR A 371 -15.30 -20.41 2.83
C THR A 371 -16.25 -21.60 2.98
N ASP A 372 -16.44 -22.41 1.93
CA ASP A 372 -17.28 -23.61 2.00
C ASP A 372 -16.71 -24.61 3.01
N ALA A 373 -15.38 -24.77 3.07
CA ALA A 373 -14.72 -25.61 4.05
C ALA A 373 -14.95 -25.10 5.49
N ASN A 374 -14.84 -23.81 5.75
CA ASN A 374 -15.15 -23.20 7.04
C ASN A 374 -16.62 -23.43 7.46
N VAL A 375 -17.56 -23.36 6.52
CA VAL A 375 -18.99 -23.63 6.77
C VAL A 375 -19.22 -25.11 7.10
N VAL A 376 -18.64 -26.03 6.33
CA VAL A 376 -18.77 -27.49 6.56
C VAL A 376 -18.20 -27.90 7.92
N LEU A 377 -17.10 -27.29 8.33
CA LEU A 377 -16.45 -27.55 9.64
C LEU A 377 -17.18 -26.87 10.80
N GLY A 378 -18.08 -25.92 10.52
CA GLY A 378 -18.81 -25.14 11.53
C GLY A 378 -17.98 -24.00 12.14
N TYR A 379 -16.86 -23.63 11.52
CA TYR A 379 -16.09 -22.45 11.93
C TYR A 379 -16.84 -21.17 11.53
N LEU A 380 -17.56 -21.21 10.42
CA LEU A 380 -18.51 -20.19 10.02
C LEU A 380 -19.93 -20.76 10.19
N PRO A 381 -20.69 -20.31 11.21
CA PRO A 381 -22.02 -20.84 11.48
C PRO A 381 -23.01 -20.49 10.37
N SER A 382 -23.85 -21.47 9.97
CA SER A 382 -24.89 -21.25 8.95
C SER A 382 -26.11 -20.46 9.46
N GLU A 383 -26.27 -20.36 10.77
CA GLU A 383 -27.35 -19.64 11.43
C GLU A 383 -27.15 -18.13 11.45
N VAL A 384 -25.94 -17.67 11.10
CA VAL A 384 -25.59 -16.24 11.10
C VAL A 384 -25.66 -15.69 9.68
N ARG A 385 -26.21 -14.48 9.53
CA ARG A 385 -26.22 -13.76 8.26
C ARG A 385 -24.97 -12.90 8.14
N LEU A 386 -24.19 -13.08 7.06
CA LEU A 386 -23.03 -12.24 6.78
C LEU A 386 -23.49 -10.85 6.36
N GLY A 387 -22.89 -9.82 6.96
CA GLY A 387 -23.24 -8.42 6.69
C GLY A 387 -24.69 -8.06 7.07
N GLY A 388 -25.38 -8.92 7.84
CA GLY A 388 -26.76 -8.74 8.26
C GLY A 388 -27.82 -9.29 7.29
N ASP A 389 -27.48 -9.46 6.00
CA ASP A 389 -28.46 -9.78 4.95
C ASP A 389 -28.20 -11.11 4.24
N MET A 390 -26.94 -11.56 4.12
CA MET A 390 -26.57 -12.73 3.34
C MET A 390 -26.68 -14.04 4.14
N GLU A 391 -27.58 -14.91 3.72
CA GLU A 391 -27.75 -16.25 4.28
C GLU A 391 -26.63 -17.19 3.85
N ILE A 392 -26.16 -18.07 4.75
CA ILE A 392 -25.15 -19.07 4.48
C ILE A 392 -25.81 -20.45 4.30
N ARG A 393 -25.53 -21.09 3.16
CA ARG A 393 -26.10 -22.38 2.77
C ARG A 393 -25.07 -23.51 2.95
N LYS A 394 -25.14 -24.20 4.08
CA LYS A 394 -24.26 -25.35 4.40
C LYS A 394 -24.42 -26.51 3.43
N ASP A 395 -25.65 -26.77 2.97
CA ASP A 395 -25.96 -27.84 2.02
C ASP A 395 -25.25 -27.62 0.67
N LEU A 396 -25.16 -26.36 0.21
CA LEU A 396 -24.43 -26.01 -1.02
C LEU A 396 -22.92 -26.15 -0.83
N ALA A 397 -22.37 -25.75 0.33
CA ALA A 397 -20.97 -25.94 0.67
C ALA A 397 -20.58 -27.43 0.68
N GLU A 398 -21.38 -28.28 1.33
CA GLU A 398 -21.17 -29.74 1.34
C GLU A 398 -21.21 -30.32 -0.09
N LYS A 399 -22.18 -29.86 -0.92
CA LYS A 399 -22.28 -30.29 -2.31
C LYS A 399 -21.05 -29.91 -3.12
N ALA A 400 -20.53 -28.69 -2.94
CA ALA A 400 -19.34 -28.21 -3.65
C ALA A 400 -18.06 -29.00 -3.26
N ILE A 401 -17.90 -29.43 -1.99
CA ILE A 401 -16.72 -30.17 -1.54
C ILE A 401 -16.77 -31.66 -1.92
N LYS A 402 -17.95 -32.24 -2.19
CA LYS A 402 -18.09 -33.66 -2.56
C LYS A 402 -17.16 -34.15 -3.67
N PRO A 403 -16.96 -33.42 -4.80
CA PRO A 403 -16.03 -33.85 -5.86
C PRO A 403 -14.60 -34.01 -5.37
N VAL A 404 -14.11 -33.09 -4.54
CA VAL A 404 -12.78 -33.14 -3.92
C VAL A 404 -12.67 -34.35 -2.99
N ALA A 405 -13.67 -34.57 -2.13
CA ALA A 405 -13.72 -35.72 -1.22
C ALA A 405 -13.70 -37.05 -1.98
N LYS A 406 -14.46 -37.15 -3.07
CA LYS A 406 -14.50 -38.34 -3.95
C LYS A 406 -13.15 -38.58 -4.63
N ALA A 407 -12.49 -37.55 -5.17
CA ALA A 407 -11.20 -37.68 -5.83
C ALA A 407 -10.11 -38.15 -4.86
N LEU A 408 -10.19 -37.76 -3.59
CA LEU A 408 -9.24 -38.15 -2.54
C LEU A 408 -9.63 -39.45 -1.81
N GLY A 409 -10.82 -40.01 -2.05
CA GLY A 409 -11.30 -41.22 -1.36
C GLY A 409 -11.59 -41.01 0.15
N ILE A 410 -11.96 -39.80 0.57
CA ILE A 410 -12.17 -39.41 1.97
C ILE A 410 -13.57 -38.79 2.21
N SER A 411 -13.94 -38.58 3.46
CA SER A 411 -15.20 -37.91 3.79
C SER A 411 -15.16 -36.41 3.46
N VAL A 412 -16.34 -35.81 3.20
CA VAL A 412 -16.48 -34.37 2.95
C VAL A 412 -15.89 -33.54 4.09
N LYS A 413 -16.11 -33.92 5.34
CA LYS A 413 -15.55 -33.22 6.50
C LYS A 413 -14.01 -33.29 6.52
N ARG A 414 -13.42 -34.43 6.14
CA ARG A 414 -11.96 -34.57 6.07
C ARG A 414 -11.36 -33.81 4.89
N ALA A 415 -12.06 -33.75 3.76
CA ALA A 415 -11.66 -32.91 2.63
C ALA A 415 -11.70 -31.42 3.01
N ALA A 416 -12.76 -30.97 3.70
CA ALA A 416 -12.86 -29.62 4.23
C ALA A 416 -11.69 -29.28 5.19
N ALA A 417 -11.34 -30.19 6.11
CA ALA A 417 -10.18 -29.98 6.99
C ALA A 417 -8.88 -29.87 6.20
N GLY A 418 -8.65 -30.74 5.20
CA GLY A 418 -7.49 -30.65 4.32
C GLY A 418 -7.39 -29.34 3.54
N ILE A 419 -8.53 -28.78 3.10
CA ILE A 419 -8.57 -27.46 2.45
C ILE A 419 -8.07 -26.36 3.41
N ILE A 420 -8.52 -26.40 4.68
CA ILE A 420 -8.10 -25.44 5.71
C ILE A 420 -6.63 -25.61 6.05
N ASP A 421 -6.14 -26.84 6.16
CA ASP A 421 -4.72 -27.09 6.45
C ASP A 421 -3.82 -26.50 5.34
N ILE A 422 -4.15 -26.75 4.06
CA ILE A 422 -3.34 -26.24 2.93
C ILE A 422 -3.38 -24.73 2.85
N VAL A 423 -4.54 -24.08 3.05
CA VAL A 423 -4.57 -22.61 3.01
C VAL A 423 -3.81 -21.99 4.18
N ASN A 424 -3.81 -22.62 5.35
CA ASN A 424 -2.99 -22.20 6.48
C ASN A 424 -1.49 -22.32 6.17
N GLU A 425 -1.05 -23.41 5.54
CA GLU A 425 0.34 -23.58 5.10
C GLU A 425 0.76 -22.52 4.07
N ASN A 426 -0.12 -22.16 3.12
CA ASN A 426 0.14 -21.11 2.16
C ASN A 426 0.36 -19.74 2.87
N MET A 427 -0.49 -19.41 3.85
CA MET A 427 -0.35 -18.19 4.65
C MET A 427 0.88 -18.24 5.57
N TYR A 428 1.17 -19.40 6.17
CA TYR A 428 2.38 -19.62 6.96
C TYR A 428 3.64 -19.35 6.13
N GLY A 429 3.68 -19.85 4.88
CA GLY A 429 4.75 -19.54 3.93
C GLY A 429 4.94 -18.03 3.72
N ALA A 430 3.85 -17.29 3.52
CA ALA A 430 3.90 -15.83 3.37
C ALA A 430 4.40 -15.11 4.64
N LEU A 431 3.95 -15.54 5.83
CA LEU A 431 4.42 -14.99 7.10
C LEU A 431 5.92 -15.21 7.32
N ARG A 432 6.47 -16.34 6.86
CA ARG A 432 7.92 -16.60 6.90
C ARG A 432 8.72 -15.64 6.01
N LEU A 433 8.19 -15.24 4.85
CA LEU A 433 8.85 -14.29 3.96
C LEU A 433 9.06 -12.91 4.61
N VAL A 434 8.16 -12.50 5.50
CA VAL A 434 8.26 -11.21 6.20
C VAL A 434 8.95 -11.30 7.56
N SER A 435 9.22 -12.50 8.07
CA SER A 435 9.88 -12.72 9.37
C SER A 435 11.19 -13.50 9.23
N VAL A 436 11.14 -14.82 9.14
CA VAL A 436 12.31 -15.71 9.17
C VAL A 436 13.31 -15.38 8.05
N GLU A 437 12.83 -15.12 6.84
CA GLU A 437 13.70 -14.78 5.70
C GLU A 437 14.34 -13.38 5.82
N GLN A 438 13.80 -12.54 6.70
CA GLN A 438 14.38 -11.24 7.04
C GLN A 438 15.19 -11.27 8.35
N GLY A 439 15.43 -12.46 8.92
CA GLY A 439 16.23 -12.65 10.12
C GLY A 439 15.51 -12.37 11.43
N PHE A 440 14.15 -12.34 11.41
CA PHE A 440 13.34 -12.14 12.62
C PHE A 440 12.80 -13.48 13.14
N ASP A 441 12.83 -13.65 14.47
CA ASP A 441 12.21 -14.80 15.12
C ASP A 441 10.71 -14.53 15.37
N PRO A 442 9.79 -15.32 14.78
CA PRO A 442 8.35 -15.10 14.96
C PRO A 442 7.89 -15.16 16.42
N ARG A 443 8.65 -15.81 17.32
CA ARG A 443 8.33 -15.93 18.74
C ARG A 443 8.43 -14.61 19.51
N ASP A 444 9.14 -13.61 18.95
CA ASP A 444 9.28 -12.29 19.52
C ASP A 444 8.14 -11.33 19.11
N PHE A 445 7.19 -11.82 18.31
CA PHE A 445 6.10 -11.04 17.73
C PHE A 445 4.74 -11.59 18.14
N ALA A 446 3.80 -10.72 18.47
CA ALA A 446 2.40 -11.08 18.55
C ALA A 446 1.80 -11.24 17.14
N LEU A 447 0.90 -12.20 16.96
CA LEU A 447 0.19 -12.36 15.69
C LEU A 447 -1.15 -11.65 15.74
N ILE A 448 -1.44 -10.76 14.79
CA ILE A 448 -2.74 -10.10 14.68
C ILE A 448 -3.43 -10.51 13.39
N GLY A 449 -4.65 -11.08 13.51
CA GLY A 449 -5.44 -11.56 12.39
C GLY A 449 -6.69 -10.73 12.17
N PHE A 450 -6.89 -10.25 10.94
CA PHE A 450 -8.03 -9.42 10.56
C PHE A 450 -8.45 -9.69 9.10
N GLY A 451 -9.34 -8.85 8.56
CA GLY A 451 -10.05 -9.13 7.33
C GLY A 451 -11.28 -10.01 7.55
N GLY A 452 -12.04 -10.24 6.50
CA GLY A 452 -13.30 -10.98 6.57
C GLY A 452 -13.16 -12.45 6.96
N ALA A 453 -12.01 -13.09 6.68
CA ALA A 453 -11.75 -14.49 6.96
C ALA A 453 -10.60 -14.71 7.97
N GLY A 454 -9.75 -13.73 8.19
CA GLY A 454 -8.53 -13.86 9.01
C GLY A 454 -8.76 -14.45 10.40
N PRO A 455 -9.74 -13.98 11.18
CA PRO A 455 -10.00 -14.52 12.53
C PRO A 455 -10.23 -16.02 12.58
N LEU A 456 -10.78 -16.64 11.52
CA LEU A 456 -11.02 -18.09 11.46
C LEU A 456 -9.74 -18.91 11.41
N HIS A 457 -8.65 -18.32 10.94
CA HIS A 457 -7.36 -18.97 10.73
C HIS A 457 -6.30 -18.59 11.78
N ALA A 458 -6.54 -17.54 12.55
CA ALA A 458 -5.56 -16.91 13.42
C ALA A 458 -4.92 -17.84 14.44
N ASN A 459 -5.72 -18.69 15.12
CA ASN A 459 -5.20 -19.64 16.12
C ASN A 459 -4.32 -20.73 15.46
N ALA A 460 -4.68 -21.20 14.27
CA ALA A 460 -3.88 -22.19 13.54
C ALA A 460 -2.52 -21.58 13.13
N LEU A 461 -2.52 -20.37 12.61
CA LEU A 461 -1.30 -19.65 12.23
C LEU A 461 -0.42 -19.32 13.44
N GLY A 462 -1.02 -18.90 14.57
CA GLY A 462 -0.29 -18.69 15.81
C GLY A 462 0.46 -19.95 16.30
N ARG A 463 -0.15 -21.13 16.14
CA ARG A 463 0.50 -22.42 16.45
C ARG A 463 1.61 -22.75 15.46
N LEU A 464 1.40 -22.57 14.15
CA LEU A 464 2.39 -22.84 13.11
C LEU A 464 3.61 -21.95 13.25
N MET A 465 3.40 -20.65 13.52
CA MET A 465 4.46 -19.66 13.73
C MET A 465 5.09 -19.71 15.12
N ASN A 466 4.41 -20.33 16.09
CA ASN A 466 4.71 -20.20 17.53
C ASN A 466 4.77 -18.73 17.99
N SER A 467 3.88 -17.89 17.42
CA SER A 467 3.77 -16.45 17.63
C SER A 467 2.60 -16.14 18.55
N TRP A 468 2.88 -15.61 19.72
CA TRP A 468 1.90 -15.36 20.77
C TRP A 468 2.09 -14.00 21.45
N PRO A 469 1.01 -13.34 21.92
CA PRO A 469 -0.39 -13.77 21.80
C PRO A 469 -0.94 -13.63 20.38
N VAL A 470 -2.06 -14.33 20.12
CA VAL A 470 -2.88 -14.07 18.93
C VAL A 470 -3.91 -13.01 19.27
N ILE A 471 -3.90 -11.92 18.53
CA ILE A 471 -4.79 -10.77 18.72
C ILE A 471 -5.85 -10.77 17.63
N ILE A 472 -7.12 -10.68 18.03
CA ILE A 472 -8.24 -10.43 17.12
C ILE A 472 -8.81 -9.06 17.46
N PRO A 473 -8.73 -8.09 16.53
CA PRO A 473 -9.24 -6.74 16.79
C PRO A 473 -10.77 -6.71 16.89
N PRO A 474 -11.34 -5.73 17.59
CA PRO A 474 -12.76 -5.42 17.49
C PRO A 474 -13.10 -5.01 16.06
N GLY A 475 -14.11 -5.63 15.44
CA GLY A 475 -14.47 -5.36 14.05
C GLY A 475 -13.38 -5.70 13.03
N PRO A 476 -12.87 -6.96 13.02
CA PRO A 476 -11.73 -7.34 12.19
C PRO A 476 -11.97 -7.12 10.71
N GLY A 477 -13.21 -7.21 10.24
CA GLY A 477 -13.58 -6.97 8.83
C GLY A 477 -13.63 -5.51 8.39
N VAL A 478 -13.38 -4.55 9.29
CA VAL A 478 -13.35 -3.10 9.00
C VAL A 478 -12.05 -2.44 9.50
N LEU A 479 -11.02 -3.25 9.81
CA LEU A 479 -9.79 -2.74 10.41
C LEU A 479 -9.03 -1.78 9.49
N CYS A 480 -9.09 -1.96 8.17
CA CYS A 480 -8.49 -1.03 7.22
C CYS A 480 -9.07 0.39 7.38
N ALA A 481 -10.39 0.51 7.49
CA ALA A 481 -11.03 1.81 7.75
C ALA A 481 -10.65 2.39 9.13
N TYR A 482 -10.38 1.54 10.15
CA TYR A 482 -9.77 1.99 11.42
C TYR A 482 -8.39 2.59 11.21
N GLY A 483 -7.55 1.92 10.44
CA GLY A 483 -6.24 2.42 10.08
C GLY A 483 -6.33 3.76 9.39
N ASP A 484 -7.24 3.91 8.44
CA ASP A 484 -7.49 5.18 7.76
C ASP A 484 -7.86 6.27 8.76
N ALA A 485 -8.82 6.02 9.66
CA ALA A 485 -9.28 7.00 10.64
C ALA A 485 -8.19 7.40 11.66
N THR A 486 -7.24 6.51 11.97
CA THR A 486 -6.21 6.73 12.99
C THR A 486 -4.88 7.23 12.43
N THR A 487 -4.70 7.14 11.12
CA THR A 487 -3.48 7.54 10.43
C THR A 487 -3.31 9.07 10.40
N ARG A 488 -2.07 9.51 10.29
CA ARG A 488 -1.65 10.91 10.30
C ARG A 488 -1.21 11.39 8.91
N VAL A 489 -1.31 12.70 8.69
CA VAL A 489 -0.75 13.33 7.49
C VAL A 489 0.77 13.16 7.52
N ARG A 490 1.33 12.76 6.39
CA ARG A 490 2.77 12.50 6.22
C ARG A 490 3.23 13.03 4.86
N ASP A 491 4.43 13.57 4.84
CA ASP A 491 5.14 13.88 3.59
C ASP A 491 6.63 13.65 3.74
N GLU A 492 7.31 13.42 2.61
CA GLU A 492 8.76 13.20 2.60
C GLU A 492 9.43 14.08 1.55
N ALA A 493 10.65 14.49 1.84
CA ALA A 493 11.53 15.14 0.90
C ALA A 493 12.84 14.37 0.81
N SER A 494 13.27 14.06 -0.42
CA SER A 494 14.51 13.33 -0.67
C SER A 494 15.48 14.11 -1.56
N ARG A 495 16.76 13.72 -1.49
CA ARG A 495 17.83 14.22 -2.33
C ARG A 495 18.88 13.13 -2.52
N THR A 496 19.31 12.91 -3.77
CA THR A 496 20.49 12.10 -4.04
C THR A 496 21.75 12.79 -3.53
N TYR A 497 22.58 12.03 -2.78
CA TYR A 497 23.83 12.51 -2.17
C TYR A 497 24.85 11.38 -2.16
N ILE A 498 25.50 11.14 -3.33
CA ILE A 498 26.47 10.05 -3.46
C ILE A 498 27.82 10.54 -2.96
N ARG A 499 28.17 10.12 -1.74
CA ARG A 499 29.46 10.40 -1.12
C ARG A 499 29.87 9.29 -0.16
N ARG A 500 31.16 9.00 -0.11
CA ARG A 500 31.72 8.10 0.89
C ARG A 500 31.67 8.76 2.27
N PHE A 501 31.62 7.93 3.30
CA PHE A 501 31.69 8.42 4.68
C PHE A 501 32.97 9.22 4.92
N ALA A 502 34.10 8.77 4.39
CA ALA A 502 35.38 9.48 4.47
C ALA A 502 35.38 10.91 3.90
N ASP A 503 34.50 11.18 2.92
CA ASP A 503 34.38 12.46 2.23
C ASP A 503 33.17 13.30 2.74
N THR A 504 32.56 12.90 3.87
CA THR A 504 31.30 13.48 4.37
C THR A 504 31.48 13.94 5.83
N THR A 505 30.95 15.12 6.14
CA THR A 505 30.88 15.60 7.52
C THR A 505 29.45 15.61 8.05
N THR A 506 29.28 15.44 9.36
CA THR A 506 27.97 15.55 10.01
C THR A 506 27.35 16.93 9.85
N ALA A 507 28.19 17.98 9.75
CA ALA A 507 27.73 19.36 9.50
C ALA A 507 27.09 19.52 8.11
N ASP A 508 27.71 18.94 7.05
CA ASP A 508 27.16 18.96 5.71
C ASP A 508 25.82 18.23 5.65
N LEU A 509 25.76 17.04 6.26
CA LEU A 509 24.52 16.27 6.34
C LEU A 509 23.42 17.02 7.11
N ALA A 510 23.74 17.57 8.27
CA ALA A 510 22.78 18.31 9.08
C ALA A 510 22.14 19.46 8.31
N LYS A 511 22.93 20.23 7.55
CA LYS A 511 22.42 21.31 6.69
C LYS A 511 21.45 20.80 5.63
N ILE A 512 21.79 19.70 4.95
CA ILE A 512 20.92 19.11 3.93
C ILE A 512 19.63 18.61 4.55
N TYR A 513 19.69 17.94 5.73
CA TYR A 513 18.49 17.46 6.41
C TYR A 513 17.60 18.59 6.89
N GLU A 514 18.15 19.73 7.32
CA GLU A 514 17.38 20.92 7.66
C GLU A 514 16.60 21.46 6.44
N GLU A 515 17.24 21.51 5.27
CA GLU A 515 16.58 21.91 4.01
C GLU A 515 15.46 20.95 3.62
N LEU A 516 15.70 19.62 3.72
CA LEU A 516 14.71 18.59 3.41
C LEU A 516 13.55 18.61 4.41
N ALA A 517 13.85 18.74 5.71
CA ALA A 517 12.84 18.85 6.75
C ALA A 517 11.94 20.08 6.54
N ALA A 518 12.54 21.25 6.26
CA ALA A 518 11.80 22.46 5.97
C ALA A 518 10.87 22.30 4.75
N LYS A 519 11.33 21.58 3.71
CA LYS A 519 10.51 21.27 2.53
C LYS A 519 9.31 20.38 2.88
N ALA A 520 9.53 19.30 3.63
CA ALA A 520 8.47 18.38 4.03
C ALA A 520 7.46 19.06 4.99
N LEU A 521 7.94 19.80 5.99
CA LEU A 521 7.09 20.57 6.91
C LEU A 521 6.23 21.62 6.17
N LYS A 522 6.80 22.29 5.17
CA LYS A 522 6.03 23.22 4.33
C LYS A 522 4.86 22.54 3.62
N THR A 523 5.05 21.31 3.17
CA THR A 523 3.97 20.54 2.55
C THR A 523 2.89 20.19 3.57
N LEU A 524 3.25 19.83 4.80
CA LEU A 524 2.30 19.58 5.89
C LEU A 524 1.52 20.84 6.27
N ALA A 525 2.19 21.98 6.39
CA ALA A 525 1.55 23.28 6.65
C ALA A 525 0.53 23.65 5.57
N GLN A 526 0.83 23.36 4.28
CA GLN A 526 -0.11 23.54 3.17
C GLN A 526 -1.33 22.61 3.24
N GLN A 527 -1.23 21.52 3.98
CA GLN A 527 -2.30 20.56 4.27
C GLN A 527 -3.04 20.89 5.58
N GLY A 528 -2.73 22.02 6.21
CA GLY A 528 -3.41 22.50 7.42
C GLY A 528 -2.90 21.90 8.74
N VAL A 529 -1.73 21.21 8.72
CA VAL A 529 -1.11 20.67 9.94
C VAL A 529 -0.24 21.76 10.60
N PRO A 530 -0.51 22.14 11.86
CA PRO A 530 0.30 23.14 12.56
C PRO A 530 1.72 22.62 12.85
N ASP A 531 2.74 23.48 12.73
CA ASP A 531 4.15 23.11 12.94
C ASP A 531 4.40 22.47 14.32
N LYS A 532 3.73 22.95 15.37
CA LYS A 532 3.83 22.43 16.75
C LYS A 532 3.34 20.98 16.90
N GLU A 533 2.57 20.49 15.94
CA GLU A 533 2.02 19.13 15.88
C GLU A 533 2.81 18.23 14.96
N CYS A 534 3.88 18.74 14.35
CA CYS A 534 4.73 18.00 13.44
C CYS A 534 5.95 17.39 14.15
N SER A 535 6.33 16.20 13.71
CA SER A 535 7.61 15.55 14.03
C SER A 535 8.36 15.26 12.74
N VAL A 536 9.70 15.25 12.81
CA VAL A 536 10.57 14.94 11.68
C VAL A 536 11.51 13.80 12.06
N SER A 537 11.60 12.79 11.21
CA SER A 537 12.62 11.73 11.25
C SER A 537 13.51 11.82 10.01
N CYS A 538 14.76 11.35 10.14
CA CYS A 538 15.74 11.36 9.06
C CYS A 538 16.08 9.93 8.64
N GLN A 539 16.31 9.74 7.34
CA GLN A 539 16.68 8.46 6.74
C GLN A 539 17.85 8.66 5.78
N ALA A 540 18.76 7.69 5.74
CA ALA A 540 19.82 7.62 4.76
C ALA A 540 19.81 6.25 4.07
N ASP A 541 19.87 6.25 2.73
CA ASP A 541 20.12 5.03 1.96
C ASP A 541 21.64 4.86 1.87
N ILE A 542 22.16 3.75 2.40
CA ILE A 542 23.58 3.46 2.55
C ILE A 542 23.90 2.14 1.85
N ARG A 543 25.10 2.04 1.31
CA ARG A 543 25.69 0.81 0.78
C ARG A 543 27.16 0.73 1.10
N TYR A 544 27.74 -0.47 1.05
CA TYR A 544 29.20 -0.57 0.94
C TYR A 544 29.65 -0.11 -0.44
N GLN A 545 30.81 0.51 -0.51
CA GLN A 545 31.35 1.02 -1.77
C GLN A 545 31.45 -0.10 -2.82
N GLY A 546 30.90 0.15 -3.99
CA GLY A 546 30.86 -0.82 -5.12
C GLY A 546 29.70 -1.81 -5.08
N GLN A 547 28.86 -1.86 -4.03
CA GLN A 547 27.66 -2.65 -4.02
C GLN A 547 26.50 -1.99 -4.76
N GLY A 548 25.65 -2.79 -5.38
CA GLY A 548 24.38 -2.32 -5.98
C GLY A 548 23.24 -2.21 -4.97
N LEU A 549 23.30 -3.01 -3.89
CA LEU A 549 22.30 -3.02 -2.84
C LEU A 549 22.49 -1.83 -1.89
N GLN A 550 21.39 -1.21 -1.50
CA GLN A 550 21.38 -0.15 -0.48
C GLN A 550 20.35 -0.49 0.60
N LEU A 551 20.64 -0.15 1.85
CA LEU A 551 19.73 -0.30 2.98
C LEU A 551 19.39 1.09 3.52
N THR A 552 18.15 1.26 3.97
CA THR A 552 17.67 2.53 4.54
C THR A 552 17.83 2.49 6.05
N VAL A 553 18.57 3.44 6.61
CA VAL A 553 18.80 3.61 8.05
C VAL A 553 18.04 4.81 8.56
N ASP A 554 17.22 4.62 9.61
CA ASP A 554 16.57 5.69 10.36
C ASP A 554 17.49 6.25 11.45
N PHE A 555 17.49 7.56 11.66
CA PHE A 555 18.24 8.19 12.75
C PHE A 555 17.65 9.54 13.18
N ASP A 556 18.06 10.02 14.35
CA ASP A 556 17.66 11.33 14.88
C ASP A 556 18.65 12.43 14.46
N LEU A 557 18.15 13.54 13.92
CA LEU A 557 18.97 14.66 13.47
C LEU A 557 19.74 15.35 14.63
N LYS A 558 19.15 15.36 15.83
CA LYS A 558 19.83 15.96 16.99
C LYS A 558 21.00 15.09 17.45
N ALA A 559 20.84 13.76 17.34
CA ALA A 559 21.93 12.83 17.62
C ALA A 559 23.05 12.99 16.58
N LEU A 560 22.76 13.08 15.29
CA LEU A 560 23.75 13.34 14.23
C LEU A 560 24.54 14.64 14.47
N LYS A 561 23.88 15.71 14.90
CA LYS A 561 24.55 17.00 15.20
C LYS A 561 25.51 16.95 16.38
N LYS A 562 25.34 16.00 17.29
CA LYS A 562 26.16 15.86 18.52
C LYS A 562 27.21 14.76 18.41
N GLY A 563 27.03 13.83 17.49
CA GLY A 563 27.88 12.66 17.30
C GLY A 563 28.70 12.69 16.03
N ASP A 564 28.96 11.50 15.52
CA ASP A 564 29.69 11.28 14.28
C ASP A 564 28.86 10.41 13.31
N LEU A 565 29.43 9.97 12.20
CA LEU A 565 28.77 9.16 11.22
C LEU A 565 28.47 7.71 11.67
N ALA A 566 29.01 7.27 12.82
CA ALA A 566 28.71 5.96 13.39
C ALA A 566 27.21 5.81 13.71
N ILE A 567 26.53 6.92 14.05
CA ILE A 567 25.08 6.95 14.27
C ILE A 567 24.28 6.40 13.08
N ILE A 568 24.82 6.51 11.87
CA ILE A 568 24.22 5.96 10.65
C ILE A 568 24.96 4.70 10.19
N GLY A 569 26.26 4.62 10.41
CA GLY A 569 27.12 3.51 9.94
C GLY A 569 26.95 2.22 10.71
N ASP A 570 26.82 2.30 12.04
CA ASP A 570 26.69 1.12 12.89
C ASP A 570 25.33 0.41 12.70
N PRO A 571 24.16 1.13 12.67
CA PRO A 571 22.89 0.50 12.36
C PRO A 571 22.84 -0.11 10.95
N PHE A 572 23.56 0.46 9.97
CA PHE A 572 23.69 -0.12 8.65
C PHE A 572 24.41 -1.47 8.70
N ASP A 573 25.54 -1.56 9.41
CA ASP A 573 26.31 -2.80 9.55
C ASP A 573 25.51 -3.89 10.28
N GLU A 574 24.77 -3.51 11.33
CA GLU A 574 23.88 -4.42 12.06
C GLU A 574 22.77 -4.95 11.16
N MET A 575 22.11 -4.08 10.40
CA MET A 575 21.04 -4.46 9.47
C MET A 575 21.59 -5.34 8.34
N HIS A 576 22.78 -5.03 7.80
CA HIS A 576 23.43 -5.85 6.78
C HIS A 576 23.78 -7.24 7.32
N LYS A 577 24.30 -7.30 8.56
CA LYS A 577 24.61 -8.57 9.23
C LYS A 577 23.34 -9.38 9.52
N GLN A 578 22.24 -8.74 9.88
CA GLN A 578 20.96 -9.41 10.09
C GLN A 578 20.43 -10.04 8.79
N LEU A 579 20.46 -9.29 7.69
CA LEU A 579 19.92 -9.74 6.40
C LEU A 579 20.82 -10.74 5.68
N PHE A 580 22.14 -10.58 5.76
CA PHE A 580 23.11 -11.34 4.96
C PHE A 580 24.06 -12.19 5.78
N THR A 581 23.97 -12.19 7.12
CA THR A 581 24.83 -12.92 8.07
C THR A 581 26.25 -12.39 8.21
N PHE A 582 26.66 -11.36 7.48
CA PHE A 582 27.98 -10.75 7.53
C PHE A 582 27.93 -9.23 7.38
N ALA A 583 28.95 -8.54 7.83
CA ALA A 583 29.28 -7.16 7.49
C ALA A 583 30.62 -7.15 6.73
N LEU A 584 30.83 -6.15 5.86
CA LEU A 584 32.08 -5.99 5.13
C LEU A 584 32.98 -4.98 5.82
N ASP A 585 34.28 -5.26 5.84
CA ASP A 585 35.33 -4.29 6.18
C ASP A 585 35.62 -3.43 4.93
N SER A 586 34.67 -2.59 4.55
CA SER A 586 34.72 -1.73 3.38
C SER A 586 34.13 -0.37 3.69
N ASP A 587 34.61 0.65 2.98
CA ASP A 587 34.07 2.02 3.13
C ASP A 587 32.57 2.07 2.78
N LYS A 588 31.83 2.90 3.47
CA LYS A 588 30.39 3.10 3.28
C LYS A 588 30.14 4.31 2.40
N GLU A 589 29.12 4.21 1.58
CA GLU A 589 28.68 5.28 0.68
C GLU A 589 27.21 5.63 0.96
N ILE A 590 26.94 6.91 1.18
CA ILE A 590 25.58 7.43 1.23
C ILE A 590 25.11 7.59 -0.21
N VAL A 591 23.87 7.20 -0.49
CA VAL A 591 23.27 7.29 -1.82
C VAL A 591 22.17 8.35 -1.86
N ASN A 592 21.21 8.28 -0.93
CA ASN A 592 20.14 9.26 -0.81
C ASN A 592 19.96 9.69 0.64
N LEU A 593 19.48 10.92 0.81
CA LEU A 593 19.08 11.50 2.08
C LEU A 593 17.59 11.81 2.03
N ARG A 594 16.87 11.56 3.13
CA ARG A 594 15.43 11.79 3.22
C ARG A 594 15.04 12.32 4.59
N ALA A 595 14.18 13.35 4.59
CA ALA A 595 13.47 13.80 5.78
C ALA A 595 11.99 13.50 5.64
N VAL A 596 11.42 12.90 6.67
CA VAL A 596 10.01 12.53 6.75
C VAL A 596 9.35 13.39 7.82
N ALA A 597 8.40 14.23 7.42
CA ALA A 597 7.57 15.02 8.32
C ALA A 597 6.22 14.34 8.54
N GLN A 598 5.74 14.33 9.78
CA GLN A 598 4.46 13.71 10.15
C GLN A 598 3.71 14.61 11.12
N GLY A 599 2.38 14.71 10.93
CA GLY A 599 1.49 15.35 11.88
C GLY A 599 1.27 14.47 13.13
N LYS A 600 0.61 15.02 14.15
CA LYS A 600 0.19 14.27 15.33
C LYS A 600 -0.85 13.22 14.94
N SER A 601 -0.75 12.01 15.48
CA SER A 601 -1.81 10.99 15.34
C SER A 601 -3.08 11.46 16.04
N ALA A 602 -4.24 11.05 15.55
CA ALA A 602 -5.47 11.21 16.32
C ALA A 602 -5.34 10.44 17.64
N GLU A 603 -5.60 11.13 18.75
CA GLU A 603 -5.72 10.49 20.06
C GLU A 603 -7.12 9.88 20.19
N ILE A 604 -7.32 8.72 19.56
CA ILE A 604 -8.54 7.95 19.70
C ILE A 604 -8.28 6.95 20.82
N GLU A 605 -8.86 7.19 21.99
CA GLU A 605 -8.82 6.20 23.08
C GLU A 605 -9.88 5.15 22.83
N ALA A 606 -9.45 3.87 22.77
CA ALA A 606 -10.40 2.77 22.73
C ALA A 606 -11.21 2.75 24.02
N ARG A 607 -12.55 2.66 23.90
CA ARG A 607 -13.43 2.51 25.06
C ARG A 607 -13.04 1.26 25.86
N LYS A 608 -12.63 1.44 27.10
CA LYS A 608 -12.36 0.32 28.00
C LYS A 608 -13.66 -0.43 28.22
N LEU A 609 -13.73 -1.67 27.77
CA LEU A 609 -14.85 -2.53 28.09
C LEU A 609 -14.92 -2.73 29.61
N PRO A 610 -16.13 -2.74 30.21
CA PRO A 610 -16.27 -3.00 31.63
C PRO A 610 -15.67 -4.38 31.92
N LYS A 611 -14.90 -4.50 33.00
CA LYS A 611 -14.40 -5.80 33.48
C LYS A 611 -15.61 -6.65 33.80
N SER A 612 -16.03 -7.53 32.87
CA SER A 612 -17.09 -8.48 33.14
C SER A 612 -16.55 -9.60 34.04
N GLY A 613 -17.28 -9.93 35.07
CA GLY A 613 -17.03 -11.19 35.80
C GLY A 613 -17.09 -12.35 34.80
N SER A 614 -16.14 -13.27 34.89
CA SER A 614 -15.81 -14.32 33.93
C SER A 614 -16.98 -15.15 33.36
N ARG A 615 -18.13 -15.23 34.02
CA ARG A 615 -19.34 -15.93 33.55
C ARG A 615 -20.14 -15.20 32.46
N THR A 616 -20.18 -13.90 32.47
CA THR A 616 -20.98 -13.12 31.50
C THR A 616 -20.32 -13.08 30.11
N ALA A 617 -19.00 -13.01 30.04
CA ALA A 617 -18.25 -13.08 28.78
C ALA A 617 -18.34 -14.46 28.12
N VAL A 618 -18.28 -15.54 28.92
CA VAL A 618 -18.44 -16.93 28.44
C VAL A 618 -19.87 -17.20 27.97
N ASN A 619 -20.88 -16.62 28.62
CA ASN A 619 -22.27 -16.75 28.19
C ASN A 619 -22.60 -15.91 26.96
N ALA A 620 -22.00 -14.72 26.80
CA ALA A 620 -22.11 -13.95 25.57
C ALA A 620 -21.47 -14.69 24.37
N ALA A 621 -20.34 -15.35 24.56
CA ALA A 621 -19.71 -16.22 23.56
C ALA A 621 -20.57 -17.48 23.25
N LYS A 622 -21.29 -18.02 24.22
CA LYS A 622 -22.22 -19.15 24.03
C LYS A 622 -23.53 -18.73 23.35
N LEU A 623 -23.93 -17.48 23.41
CA LEU A 623 -25.14 -16.93 22.78
C LEU A 623 -24.95 -16.55 21.31
N GLY A 624 -23.89 -17.03 20.65
CA GLY A 624 -23.71 -16.87 19.20
C GLY A 624 -23.34 -15.44 18.78
N LEU A 625 -22.62 -14.71 19.63
CA LEU A 625 -21.85 -13.58 19.14
C LEU A 625 -20.86 -14.13 18.13
N SER A 626 -21.21 -14.03 16.87
CA SER A 626 -20.36 -14.36 15.74
C SER A 626 -19.02 -13.68 15.95
N LEU A 627 -17.92 -14.42 15.82
CA LEU A 627 -16.56 -13.88 15.80
C LEU A 627 -16.38 -12.76 14.75
N ILE A 628 -17.30 -12.65 13.79
CA ILE A 628 -17.40 -11.62 12.78
C ILE A 628 -17.96 -10.29 13.34
N HIS A 629 -18.55 -10.30 14.52
CA HIS A 629 -19.18 -9.14 15.17
C HIS A 629 -18.43 -8.65 16.42
N ILE A 630 -17.31 -9.28 16.76
CA ILE A 630 -16.51 -8.87 17.93
C ILE A 630 -15.40 -7.92 17.46
#